data_08c6f860bf55be56c5c69d96384e8694
#
_entry.id   08c6f860bf55be56c5c69d96384e8694
#
_cell.length_a   1.000
_cell.length_b   1.000
_cell.length_c   1.000
_cell.angle_alpha   90.00
_cell.angle_beta   90.00
_cell.angle_gamma   90.00
#
_symmetry.space_group_name_H-M   'P 1'
#
loop_
_entity.id
_entity.type
_entity.pdbx_description
1 polymer ?
#
loop_
_entity_poly.entity_id
_entity_poly.type
_entity_poly.pdbx_seq_one_letter_code
_entity_poly.pdbx_strand_id
1 'polypeptide(L)'
;MRKALFSIILIFLVFVFASSVKELLRAGDHFFKRGEYYDALSQYNRALEISPDDENVLWRIGAAYNRISMNLMSKARNDTFKVANDYLTRALHKNHEIAQIHSELAWNLTYMGLLEGDFNNFAMARRVKEEIDYALSIDPEIAEAHFLLGLWHRTVGKISILKRKPNGLGDASVKKAVEEFGRAVELNPDCALFRLELARQNLIDGDTTRAFSTLESIKETPGIPANKPYIKDAQEILDALSGR
;
A
#
# COMPACT_ATOMS: atom_id res chain seq x y z
N MET A 1 -41.70 -21.12 23.82
CA MET A 1 -41.70 -21.07 22.35
C MET A 1 -41.37 -19.67 21.76
N ARG A 2 -42.07 -18.59 22.17
CA ARG A 2 -41.78 -17.23 21.63
C ARG A 2 -40.31 -16.75 21.79
N LYS A 3 -39.69 -17.00 22.96
CA LYS A 3 -38.29 -16.58 23.19
C LYS A 3 -37.27 -17.36 22.33
N ALA A 4 -37.50 -18.66 22.10
CA ALA A 4 -36.65 -19.49 21.25
C ALA A 4 -36.75 -19.08 19.76
N LEU A 5 -37.96 -18.74 19.29
CA LEU A 5 -38.20 -18.28 17.94
C LEU A 5 -37.50 -16.92 17.68
N PHE A 6 -37.55 -16.01 18.66
CA PHE A 6 -36.89 -14.71 18.57
C PHE A 6 -35.38 -14.84 18.53
N SER A 7 -34.80 -15.77 19.31
CA SER A 7 -33.35 -16.07 19.30
C SER A 7 -32.91 -16.68 17.97
N ILE A 8 -33.70 -17.57 17.37
CA ILE A 8 -33.40 -18.20 16.09
C ILE A 8 -33.48 -17.16 14.96
N ILE A 9 -34.47 -16.29 14.97
CA ILE A 9 -34.60 -15.21 13.98
C ILE A 9 -33.42 -14.22 14.10
N LEU A 10 -33.00 -13.85 15.31
CA LEU A 10 -31.88 -12.96 15.54
C LEU A 10 -30.57 -13.58 15.04
N ILE A 11 -30.34 -14.87 15.33
CA ILE A 11 -29.14 -15.59 14.85
C ILE A 11 -29.14 -15.69 13.32
N PHE A 12 -30.31 -15.96 12.71
CA PHE A 12 -30.43 -16.05 11.26
C PHE A 12 -30.16 -14.68 10.57
N LEU A 13 -30.72 -13.60 11.14
CA LEU A 13 -30.45 -12.23 10.66
C LEU A 13 -28.96 -11.87 10.75
N VAL A 14 -28.30 -12.13 11.89
CA VAL A 14 -26.87 -11.90 12.06
C VAL A 14 -26.05 -12.69 11.03
N PHE A 15 -26.43 -13.95 10.76
CA PHE A 15 -25.73 -14.79 9.80
C PHE A 15 -25.90 -14.29 8.34
N VAL A 16 -27.11 -13.83 7.99
CA VAL A 16 -27.38 -13.25 6.66
C VAL A 16 -26.61 -11.93 6.46
N PHE A 17 -26.56 -11.06 7.48
CA PHE A 17 -25.79 -9.81 7.41
C PHE A 17 -24.28 -10.07 7.31
N ALA A 18 -23.73 -11.00 8.09
CA ALA A 18 -22.31 -11.37 8.01
C ALA A 18 -21.93 -11.95 6.64
N SER A 19 -22.79 -12.77 6.04
CA SER A 19 -22.60 -13.27 4.67
C SER A 19 -22.59 -12.12 3.66
N SER A 20 -23.48 -11.15 3.81
CA SER A 20 -23.58 -9.98 2.93
C SER A 20 -22.33 -9.09 3.03
N VAL A 21 -21.80 -8.78 4.23
CA VAL A 21 -20.56 -8.02 4.39
C VAL A 21 -19.39 -8.73 3.71
N LYS A 22 -19.21 -10.02 3.95
CA LYS A 22 -18.13 -10.80 3.34
C LYS A 22 -18.18 -10.82 1.81
N GLU A 23 -19.38 -10.91 1.24
CA GLU A 23 -19.56 -10.85 -0.22
C GLU A 23 -19.23 -9.49 -0.78
N LEU A 24 -19.64 -8.41 -0.11
CA LEU A 24 -19.32 -7.04 -0.50
C LEU A 24 -17.81 -6.78 -0.41
N LEU A 25 -17.14 -7.26 0.64
CA LEU A 25 -15.68 -7.14 0.75
C LEU A 25 -14.97 -7.91 -0.38
N ARG A 26 -15.41 -9.12 -0.72
CA ARG A 26 -14.83 -9.89 -1.83
C ARG A 26 -15.02 -9.19 -3.18
N ALA A 27 -16.21 -8.63 -3.42
CA ALA A 27 -16.48 -7.86 -4.63
C ALA A 27 -15.59 -6.60 -4.70
N GLY A 28 -15.47 -5.88 -3.59
CA GLY A 28 -14.58 -4.73 -3.48
C GLY A 28 -13.12 -5.09 -3.71
N ASP A 29 -12.64 -6.19 -3.10
CA ASP A 29 -11.26 -6.69 -3.28
C ASP A 29 -10.97 -7.08 -4.74
N HIS A 30 -11.97 -7.60 -5.47
CA HIS A 30 -11.84 -7.86 -6.90
C HIS A 30 -11.62 -6.58 -7.70
N PHE A 31 -12.42 -5.55 -7.49
CA PHE A 31 -12.25 -4.23 -8.12
C PHE A 31 -10.92 -3.58 -7.72
N PHE A 32 -10.57 -3.66 -6.44
CA PHE A 32 -9.31 -3.08 -5.92
C PHE A 32 -8.08 -3.66 -6.62
N LYS A 33 -8.00 -4.98 -6.77
CA LYS A 33 -6.90 -5.66 -7.48
C LYS A 33 -6.76 -5.23 -8.93
N ARG A 34 -7.83 -4.82 -9.57
CA ARG A 34 -7.83 -4.31 -10.95
C ARG A 34 -7.49 -2.82 -11.06
N GLY A 35 -7.40 -2.11 -9.92
CA GLY A 35 -7.21 -0.65 -9.91
C GLY A 35 -8.49 0.15 -10.14
N GLU A 36 -9.64 -0.48 -10.02
CA GLU A 36 -10.98 0.11 -10.12
C GLU A 36 -11.40 0.59 -8.72
N TYR A 37 -10.62 1.54 -8.16
CA TYR A 37 -10.69 1.91 -6.74
C TYR A 37 -12.01 2.58 -6.32
N TYR A 38 -12.68 3.31 -7.23
CA TYR A 38 -14.01 3.89 -6.95
C TYR A 38 -15.10 2.82 -6.86
N ASP A 39 -15.02 1.79 -7.71
CA ASP A 39 -15.95 0.65 -7.66
C ASP A 39 -15.69 -0.19 -6.41
N ALA A 40 -14.43 -0.41 -6.04
CA ALA A 40 -14.05 -1.03 -4.78
C ALA A 40 -14.64 -0.27 -3.59
N LEU A 41 -14.44 1.07 -3.54
CA LEU A 41 -14.94 1.94 -2.50
C LEU A 41 -16.49 1.90 -2.40
N SER A 42 -17.18 1.81 -3.54
CA SER A 42 -18.64 1.64 -3.56
C SER A 42 -19.09 0.37 -2.83
N GLN A 43 -18.40 -0.77 -3.06
CA GLN A 43 -18.72 -2.02 -2.36
C GLN A 43 -18.39 -1.96 -0.87
N TYR A 44 -17.22 -1.37 -0.53
CA TYR A 44 -16.82 -1.22 0.87
C TYR A 44 -17.74 -0.29 1.66
N ASN A 45 -18.25 0.81 1.05
CA ASN A 45 -19.22 1.69 1.69
C ASN A 45 -20.56 0.98 1.95
N ARG A 46 -21.02 0.12 1.04
CA ARG A 46 -22.19 -0.72 1.29
C ARG A 46 -21.97 -1.71 2.46
N ALA A 47 -20.74 -2.24 2.58
CA ALA A 47 -20.37 -3.05 3.73
C ALA A 47 -20.34 -2.22 5.03
N LEU A 48 -19.86 -0.95 4.96
CA LEU A 48 -19.84 -0.02 6.09
C LEU A 48 -21.25 0.32 6.60
N GLU A 49 -22.25 0.44 5.71
CA GLU A 49 -23.64 0.66 6.09
C GLU A 49 -24.21 -0.50 6.94
N ILE A 50 -23.73 -1.72 6.68
CA ILE A 50 -24.14 -2.93 7.44
C ILE A 50 -23.34 -3.06 8.74
N SER A 51 -22.03 -2.79 8.69
CA SER A 51 -21.10 -2.95 9.82
C SER A 51 -20.17 -1.73 9.93
N PRO A 52 -20.65 -0.63 10.56
CA PRO A 52 -19.92 0.66 10.58
C PRO A 52 -18.57 0.64 11.31
N ASP A 53 -18.37 -0.35 12.19
CA ASP A 53 -17.21 -0.48 13.07
C ASP A 53 -16.37 -1.74 12.80
N ASP A 54 -16.63 -2.44 11.71
CA ASP A 54 -15.85 -3.62 11.30
C ASP A 54 -14.47 -3.16 10.80
N GLU A 55 -13.42 -3.57 11.49
CA GLU A 55 -12.04 -3.22 11.15
C GLU A 55 -11.66 -3.66 9.73
N ASN A 56 -12.22 -4.77 9.24
CA ASN A 56 -11.95 -5.29 7.89
C ASN A 56 -12.60 -4.43 6.80
N VAL A 57 -13.70 -3.76 7.11
CA VAL A 57 -14.32 -2.76 6.23
C VAL A 57 -13.51 -1.47 6.26
N LEU A 58 -13.19 -1.00 7.46
CA LEU A 58 -12.51 0.29 7.66
C LEU A 58 -11.15 0.35 6.96
N TRP A 59 -10.29 -0.68 7.14
CA TRP A 59 -8.97 -0.62 6.52
C TRP A 59 -9.03 -0.70 4.98
N ARG A 60 -9.99 -1.44 4.42
CA ARG A 60 -10.16 -1.50 2.95
C ARG A 60 -10.61 -0.18 2.36
N ILE A 61 -11.47 0.55 3.06
CA ILE A 61 -11.84 1.92 2.67
C ILE A 61 -10.61 2.82 2.71
N GLY A 62 -9.81 2.76 3.78
CA GLY A 62 -8.56 3.49 3.88
C GLY A 62 -7.58 3.16 2.76
N ALA A 63 -7.41 1.87 2.43
CA ALA A 63 -6.60 1.42 1.31
C ALA A 63 -7.10 1.96 -0.03
N ALA A 64 -8.40 1.94 -0.28
CA ALA A 64 -8.98 2.50 -1.50
C ALA A 64 -8.71 4.00 -1.62
N TYR A 65 -8.89 4.76 -0.54
CA TYR A 65 -8.54 6.19 -0.51
C TYR A 65 -7.05 6.45 -0.70
N ASN A 66 -6.16 5.61 -0.16
CA ASN A 66 -4.72 5.70 -0.42
C ASN A 66 -4.41 5.62 -1.92
N ARG A 67 -5.01 4.65 -2.61
CA ARG A 67 -4.78 4.46 -4.07
C ARG A 67 -5.45 5.57 -4.90
N ILE A 68 -6.65 6.01 -4.53
CA ILE A 68 -7.32 7.16 -5.18
C ILE A 68 -6.45 8.42 -5.06
N SER A 69 -5.88 8.68 -3.89
CA SER A 69 -5.02 9.85 -3.64
C SER A 69 -3.84 9.92 -4.60
N MET A 70 -3.27 8.78 -4.99
CA MET A 70 -2.15 8.72 -5.94
C MET A 70 -2.48 9.30 -7.31
N ASN A 71 -3.75 9.27 -7.71
CA ASN A 71 -4.24 9.77 -8.99
C ASN A 71 -4.75 11.22 -8.94
N LEU A 72 -4.76 11.85 -7.76
CA LEU A 72 -5.21 13.22 -7.55
C LEU A 72 -4.02 14.20 -7.54
N MET A 73 -4.32 15.50 -7.66
CA MET A 73 -3.34 16.57 -7.67
C MET A 73 -3.53 17.52 -6.49
N SER A 74 -2.43 18.09 -6.01
CA SER A 74 -2.42 19.21 -5.06
C SER A 74 -3.28 18.97 -3.80
N LYS A 75 -4.11 19.93 -3.44
CA LYS A 75 -4.95 19.91 -2.22
C LYS A 75 -5.87 18.68 -2.16
N ALA A 76 -6.53 18.30 -3.27
CA ALA A 76 -7.42 17.15 -3.30
C ALA A 76 -6.70 15.85 -2.90
N ARG A 77 -5.45 15.68 -3.31
CA ARG A 77 -4.59 14.56 -2.92
C ARG A 77 -4.40 14.52 -1.41
N ASN A 78 -3.97 15.63 -0.82
CA ASN A 78 -3.68 15.71 0.61
C ASN A 78 -4.93 15.49 1.46
N ASP A 79 -6.06 16.08 1.06
CA ASP A 79 -7.32 15.91 1.76
C ASP A 79 -7.80 14.45 1.70
N THR A 80 -7.61 13.77 0.57
CA THR A 80 -7.98 12.36 0.40
C THR A 80 -7.05 11.44 1.22
N PHE A 81 -5.74 11.73 1.33
CA PHE A 81 -4.85 10.99 2.23
C PHE A 81 -5.25 11.14 3.71
N LYS A 82 -5.74 12.32 4.12
CA LYS A 82 -6.27 12.51 5.48
C LYS A 82 -7.50 11.66 5.75
N VAL A 83 -8.41 11.55 4.77
CA VAL A 83 -9.57 10.64 4.86
C VAL A 83 -9.11 9.20 5.00
N ALA A 84 -8.14 8.76 4.19
CA ALA A 84 -7.55 7.42 4.32
C ALA A 84 -6.98 7.17 5.72
N ASN A 85 -6.22 8.14 6.25
CA ASN A 85 -5.62 8.05 7.58
C ASN A 85 -6.67 7.90 8.69
N ASP A 86 -7.80 8.63 8.61
CA ASP A 86 -8.89 8.51 9.57
C ASP A 86 -9.47 7.10 9.61
N TYR A 87 -9.80 6.53 8.46
CA TYR A 87 -10.31 5.16 8.37
C TYR A 87 -9.31 4.12 8.89
N LEU A 88 -8.03 4.25 8.54
CA LEU A 88 -6.97 3.34 8.98
C LEU A 88 -6.72 3.44 10.49
N THR A 89 -6.74 4.65 11.03
CA THR A 89 -6.59 4.87 12.48
C THR A 89 -7.78 4.27 13.25
N ARG A 90 -8.99 4.42 12.75
CA ARG A 90 -10.18 3.76 13.33
C ARG A 90 -10.06 2.25 13.27
N ALA A 91 -9.61 1.68 12.15
CA ALA A 91 -9.36 0.24 12.04
C ALA A 91 -8.31 -0.24 13.06
N LEU A 92 -7.19 0.50 13.20
CA LEU A 92 -6.13 0.20 14.15
C LEU A 92 -6.63 0.17 15.60
N HIS A 93 -7.49 1.13 15.97
CA HIS A 93 -8.11 1.15 17.31
C HIS A 93 -9.03 -0.04 17.59
N LYS A 94 -9.60 -0.66 16.55
CA LYS A 94 -10.44 -1.85 16.69
C LYS A 94 -9.60 -3.13 16.78
N ASN A 95 -8.58 -3.24 15.94
CA ASN A 95 -7.71 -4.41 15.90
C ASN A 95 -6.33 -4.05 15.38
N HIS A 96 -5.34 -4.09 16.25
CA HIS A 96 -3.94 -3.81 15.91
C HIS A 96 -3.17 -5.06 15.43
N GLU A 97 -3.80 -6.23 15.40
CA GLU A 97 -3.14 -7.48 14.98
C GLU A 97 -3.35 -7.80 13.49
N ILE A 98 -3.90 -6.87 12.72
CA ILE A 98 -4.08 -7.03 11.28
C ILE A 98 -2.92 -6.35 10.54
N ALA A 99 -2.04 -7.14 9.95
CA ALA A 99 -0.84 -6.66 9.25
C ALA A 99 -1.15 -5.66 8.12
N GLN A 100 -2.27 -5.84 7.41
CA GLN A 100 -2.71 -4.95 6.33
C GLN A 100 -2.99 -3.52 6.83
N ILE A 101 -3.49 -3.36 8.06
CA ILE A 101 -3.74 -2.02 8.63
C ILE A 101 -2.43 -1.26 8.77
N HIS A 102 -1.38 -1.89 9.30
CA HIS A 102 -0.06 -1.30 9.47
C HIS A 102 0.60 -1.02 8.12
N SER A 103 0.51 -1.94 7.18
CA SER A 103 1.02 -1.74 5.82
C SER A 103 0.35 -0.55 5.12
N GLU A 104 -0.97 -0.40 5.24
CA GLU A 104 -1.70 0.73 4.63
C GLU A 104 -1.46 2.06 5.37
N LEU A 105 -1.25 2.04 6.69
CA LEU A 105 -0.79 3.22 7.43
C LEU A 105 0.63 3.63 7.00
N ALA A 106 1.54 2.67 6.87
CA ALA A 106 2.88 2.94 6.34
C ALA A 106 2.82 3.51 4.92
N TRP A 107 1.93 3.00 4.06
CA TRP A 107 1.68 3.55 2.72
C TRP A 107 1.24 5.01 2.80
N ASN A 108 0.21 5.28 3.60
CA ASN A 108 -0.33 6.63 3.78
C ASN A 108 0.73 7.63 4.24
N LEU A 109 1.44 7.30 5.31
CA LEU A 109 2.49 8.14 5.89
C LEU A 109 3.68 8.33 4.93
N THR A 110 4.07 7.28 4.20
CA THR A 110 5.16 7.35 3.20
C THR A 110 4.83 8.37 2.11
N TYR A 111 3.65 8.27 1.51
CA TYR A 111 3.30 9.16 0.40
C TYR A 111 2.97 10.57 0.87
N MET A 112 2.39 10.75 2.04
CA MET A 112 2.26 12.08 2.64
C MET A 112 3.64 12.71 2.88
N GLY A 113 4.57 11.99 3.49
CA GLY A 113 5.92 12.46 3.75
C GLY A 113 6.72 12.77 2.48
N LEU A 114 6.59 11.95 1.43
CA LEU A 114 7.24 12.19 0.14
C LEU A 114 6.71 13.46 -0.55
N LEU A 115 5.41 13.74 -0.44
CA LEU A 115 4.78 14.91 -1.06
C LEU A 115 5.10 16.21 -0.33
N GLU A 116 5.22 16.17 0.98
CA GLU A 116 5.51 17.32 1.83
C GLU A 116 7.01 17.58 1.99
N GLY A 117 7.86 16.68 1.45
CA GLY A 117 9.31 16.73 1.65
C GLY A 117 9.75 16.39 3.08
N ASP A 118 8.85 15.80 3.86
CA ASP A 118 8.95 15.62 5.31
C ASP A 118 9.78 14.39 5.73
N PHE A 119 10.33 13.60 4.79
CA PHE A 119 11.30 12.56 5.17
C PHE A 119 12.60 13.11 5.78
N ASN A 120 12.81 14.43 5.71
CA ASN A 120 13.78 15.13 6.55
C ASN A 120 13.33 15.27 8.00
N ASN A 121 12.05 15.05 8.29
CA ASN A 121 11.50 14.89 9.63
C ASN A 121 11.76 13.45 10.10
N PHE A 122 12.77 13.27 10.93
CA PHE A 122 13.16 11.95 11.44
C PHE A 122 12.06 11.26 12.27
N ALA A 123 11.15 12.01 12.86
CA ALA A 123 10.01 11.44 13.58
C ALA A 123 9.04 10.74 12.61
N MET A 124 8.74 11.36 11.46
CA MET A 124 7.92 10.76 10.42
C MET A 124 8.61 9.52 9.84
N ALA A 125 9.89 9.61 9.48
CA ALA A 125 10.66 8.48 8.94
C ALA A 125 10.70 7.28 9.89
N ARG A 126 10.79 7.53 11.21
CA ARG A 126 10.73 6.50 12.25
C ARG A 126 9.35 5.86 12.32
N ARG A 127 8.30 6.67 12.36
CA ARG A 127 6.93 6.16 12.42
C ARG A 127 6.58 5.28 11.21
N VAL A 128 6.99 5.68 10.00
CA VAL A 128 6.86 4.84 8.79
C VAL A 128 7.54 3.50 9.00
N LYS A 129 8.78 3.50 9.53
CA LYS A 129 9.54 2.27 9.79
C LYS A 129 8.85 1.38 10.82
N GLU A 130 8.34 1.96 11.90
CA GLU A 130 7.63 1.24 12.96
C GLU A 130 6.39 0.51 12.41
N GLU A 131 5.59 1.18 11.58
CA GLU A 131 4.41 0.57 10.96
C GLU A 131 4.80 -0.56 9.99
N ILE A 132 5.86 -0.38 9.19
CA ILE A 132 6.38 -1.41 8.28
C ILE A 132 6.86 -2.63 9.09
N ASP A 133 7.68 -2.41 10.13
CA ASP A 133 8.24 -3.49 10.94
C ASP A 133 7.13 -4.28 11.64
N TYR A 134 6.10 -3.59 12.11
CA TYR A 134 4.97 -4.23 12.77
C TYR A 134 4.17 -5.08 11.76
N ALA A 135 3.90 -4.55 10.57
CA ALA A 135 3.24 -5.31 9.50
C ALA A 135 4.01 -6.61 9.17
N LEU A 136 5.33 -6.50 8.96
CA LEU A 136 6.19 -7.64 8.64
C LEU A 136 6.39 -8.61 9.81
N SER A 137 6.24 -8.16 11.05
CA SER A 137 6.28 -9.04 12.22
C SER A 137 5.05 -9.93 12.34
N ILE A 138 3.89 -9.47 11.84
CA ILE A 138 2.64 -10.23 11.81
C ILE A 138 2.59 -11.12 10.57
N ASP A 139 2.90 -10.55 9.40
CA ASP A 139 2.89 -11.24 8.11
C ASP A 139 4.12 -10.84 7.28
N PRO A 140 5.16 -11.69 7.23
CA PRO A 140 6.39 -11.41 6.47
C PRO A 140 6.21 -11.52 4.95
N GLU A 141 5.03 -11.86 4.45
CA GLU A 141 4.75 -12.02 3.02
C GLU A 141 3.91 -10.88 2.43
N ILE A 142 3.73 -9.76 3.15
CA ILE A 142 3.07 -8.57 2.61
C ILE A 142 3.99 -7.86 1.63
N ALA A 143 3.69 -7.97 0.34
CA ALA A 143 4.46 -7.35 -0.74
C ALA A 143 4.56 -5.82 -0.61
N GLU A 144 3.46 -5.16 -0.22
CA GLU A 144 3.39 -3.72 -0.01
C GLU A 144 4.33 -3.26 1.11
N ALA A 145 4.46 -4.02 2.19
CA ALA A 145 5.35 -3.66 3.30
C ALA A 145 6.83 -3.74 2.87
N HIS A 146 7.24 -4.75 2.12
CA HIS A 146 8.57 -4.83 1.52
C HIS A 146 8.82 -3.69 0.53
N PHE A 147 7.84 -3.39 -0.31
CA PHE A 147 7.93 -2.25 -1.23
C PHE A 147 8.16 -0.92 -0.47
N LEU A 148 7.41 -0.67 0.59
CA LEU A 148 7.55 0.53 1.43
C LEU A 148 8.88 0.55 2.16
N LEU A 149 9.39 -0.60 2.61
CA LEU A 149 10.70 -0.72 3.24
C LEU A 149 11.81 -0.38 2.24
N GLY A 150 11.68 -0.80 0.99
CA GLY A 150 12.55 -0.40 -0.11
C GLY A 150 12.56 1.12 -0.33
N LEU A 151 11.38 1.75 -0.38
CA LEU A 151 11.26 3.22 -0.48
C LEU A 151 11.89 3.92 0.72
N TRP A 152 11.66 3.43 1.93
CA TRP A 152 12.23 3.97 3.14
C TRP A 152 13.76 3.87 3.13
N HIS A 153 14.32 2.70 2.79
CA HIS A 153 15.76 2.48 2.67
C HIS A 153 16.40 3.41 1.64
N ARG A 154 15.76 3.57 0.48
CA ARG A 154 16.23 4.47 -0.59
C ARG A 154 16.22 5.93 -0.15
N THR A 155 15.19 6.36 0.53
CA THR A 155 15.00 7.77 0.88
C THR A 155 15.83 8.17 2.10
N VAL A 156 15.69 7.43 3.19
CA VAL A 156 16.39 7.70 4.46
C VAL A 156 17.88 7.36 4.33
N GLY A 157 18.22 6.34 3.53
CA GLY A 157 19.58 5.91 3.31
C GLY A 157 20.46 6.97 2.61
N LYS A 158 19.88 7.91 1.88
CA LYS A 158 20.57 9.06 1.28
C LYS A 158 20.99 10.13 2.31
N ILE A 159 20.35 10.16 3.47
CA ILE A 159 20.68 11.09 4.54
C ILE A 159 21.98 10.63 5.22
N SER A 160 22.90 11.57 5.48
CA SER A 160 24.15 11.26 6.17
C SER A 160 23.94 10.43 7.44
N ILE A 161 24.74 9.38 7.62
CA ILE A 161 24.69 8.50 8.79
C ILE A 161 24.86 9.28 10.09
N LEU A 162 25.67 10.36 10.10
CA LEU A 162 25.87 11.20 11.26
C LEU A 162 24.60 11.93 11.71
N LYS A 163 23.70 12.24 10.76
CA LYS A 163 22.42 12.89 11.06
C LYS A 163 21.33 11.88 11.44
N ARG A 164 21.25 10.73 10.77
CA ARG A 164 20.16 9.78 10.94
C ARG A 164 20.36 8.80 12.10
N LYS A 165 21.61 8.38 12.40
CA LYS A 165 21.90 7.39 13.43
C LYS A 165 21.46 7.83 14.84
N PRO A 166 21.69 9.08 15.30
CA PRO A 166 21.20 9.55 16.59
C PRO A 166 19.67 9.55 16.71
N ASN A 167 18.97 9.49 15.58
CA ASN A 167 17.50 9.47 15.52
C ASN A 167 16.92 8.07 15.36
N GLY A 168 17.70 7.01 15.57
CA GLY A 168 17.25 5.62 15.47
C GLY A 168 17.11 5.09 14.02
N LEU A 169 17.65 5.83 13.02
CA LEU A 169 17.52 5.49 11.59
C LEU A 169 18.85 5.00 11.01
N GLY A 170 19.71 4.45 11.86
CA GLY A 170 21.06 4.02 11.48
C GLY A 170 21.12 2.86 10.49
N ASP A 171 20.11 2.01 10.46
CA ASP A 171 19.98 0.81 9.64
C ASP A 171 19.56 1.09 8.20
N ALA A 172 19.07 2.30 7.89
CA ALA A 172 18.70 2.69 6.53
C ALA A 172 19.91 2.58 5.58
N SER A 173 19.70 1.97 4.41
CA SER A 173 20.76 1.75 3.43
C SER A 173 20.18 1.68 2.02
N VAL A 174 20.71 2.51 1.12
CA VAL A 174 20.31 2.49 -0.30
C VAL A 174 20.51 1.09 -0.92
N LYS A 175 21.56 0.35 -0.51
CA LYS A 175 21.81 -1.02 -0.98
C LYS A 175 20.69 -2.01 -0.60
N LYS A 176 20.12 -1.88 0.60
CA LYS A 176 19.01 -2.73 1.02
C LYS A 176 17.73 -2.46 0.23
N ALA A 177 17.59 -1.30 -0.38
CA ALA A 177 16.41 -0.98 -1.18
C ALA A 177 16.19 -1.96 -2.34
N VAL A 178 17.26 -2.43 -3.01
CA VAL A 178 17.16 -3.43 -4.10
C VAL A 178 16.61 -4.76 -3.57
N GLU A 179 17.09 -5.19 -2.41
CA GLU A 179 16.66 -6.46 -1.78
C GLU A 179 15.16 -6.41 -1.47
N GLU A 180 14.71 -5.32 -0.87
CA GLU A 180 13.31 -5.15 -0.46
C GLU A 180 12.38 -4.97 -1.66
N PHE A 181 12.77 -4.19 -2.67
CA PHE A 181 12.00 -4.10 -3.92
C PHE A 181 11.97 -5.44 -4.66
N GLY A 182 13.09 -6.19 -4.66
CA GLY A 182 13.13 -7.54 -5.21
C GLY A 182 12.14 -8.46 -4.52
N ARG A 183 12.11 -8.44 -3.18
CA ARG A 183 11.15 -9.24 -2.40
C ARG A 183 9.70 -8.86 -2.69
N ALA A 184 9.40 -7.57 -2.82
CA ALA A 184 8.06 -7.11 -3.19
C ALA A 184 7.62 -7.64 -4.56
N VAL A 185 8.53 -7.66 -5.55
CA VAL A 185 8.27 -8.23 -6.89
C VAL A 185 8.07 -9.74 -6.85
N GLU A 186 8.84 -10.48 -6.04
CA GLU A 186 8.65 -11.92 -5.85
C GLU A 186 7.28 -12.25 -5.27
N LEU A 187 6.84 -11.48 -4.27
CA LEU A 187 5.56 -11.68 -3.58
C LEU A 187 4.35 -11.23 -4.42
N ASN A 188 4.51 -10.21 -5.26
CA ASN A 188 3.46 -9.73 -6.16
C ASN A 188 4.04 -9.39 -7.55
N PRO A 189 4.29 -10.41 -8.39
CA PRO A 189 4.91 -10.23 -9.70
C PRO A 189 4.02 -9.47 -10.70
N ASP A 190 2.73 -9.40 -10.46
CA ASP A 190 1.77 -8.72 -11.34
C ASP A 190 1.70 -7.20 -11.10
N CYS A 191 2.39 -6.67 -10.08
CA CYS A 191 2.41 -5.25 -9.77
C CYS A 191 3.48 -4.51 -10.58
N ALA A 192 3.07 -3.77 -11.61
CA ALA A 192 3.99 -2.98 -12.43
C ALA A 192 4.74 -1.90 -11.64
N LEU A 193 4.11 -1.31 -10.61
CA LEU A 193 4.76 -0.33 -9.73
C LEU A 193 6.00 -0.91 -9.04
N PHE A 194 5.92 -2.12 -8.51
CA PHE A 194 7.04 -2.73 -7.79
C PHE A 194 8.22 -3.00 -8.71
N ARG A 195 7.97 -3.51 -9.90
CA ARG A 195 9.00 -3.71 -10.93
C ARG A 195 9.61 -2.38 -11.38
N LEU A 196 8.79 -1.35 -11.57
CA LEU A 196 9.27 -0.02 -11.98
C LEU A 196 10.22 0.58 -10.92
N GLU A 197 9.86 0.47 -9.63
CA GLU A 197 10.70 1.01 -8.56
C GLU A 197 11.99 0.18 -8.35
N LEU A 198 11.95 -1.14 -8.58
CA LEU A 198 13.14 -1.98 -8.63
C LEU A 198 14.06 -1.55 -9.78
N ALA A 199 13.52 -1.33 -10.97
CA ALA A 199 14.30 -0.87 -12.12
C ALA A 199 14.92 0.52 -11.88
N ARG A 200 14.16 1.45 -11.32
CA ARG A 200 14.68 2.78 -10.91
C ARG A 200 15.78 2.67 -9.88
N GLN A 201 15.69 1.72 -8.95
CA GLN A 201 16.74 1.48 -7.97
C GLN A 201 18.00 0.91 -8.63
N ASN A 202 17.88 -0.04 -9.54
CA ASN A 202 19.00 -0.56 -10.31
C ASN A 202 19.71 0.54 -11.10
N LEU A 203 18.98 1.51 -11.68
CA LEU A 203 19.57 2.68 -12.34
C LEU A 203 20.34 3.56 -11.35
N ILE A 204 19.80 3.79 -10.16
CA ILE A 204 20.48 4.55 -9.09
C ILE A 204 21.80 3.89 -8.68
N ASP A 205 21.82 2.57 -8.64
CA ASP A 205 23.00 1.76 -8.29
C ASP A 205 23.98 1.57 -9.46
N GLY A 206 23.63 2.07 -10.67
CA GLY A 206 24.47 1.99 -11.88
C GLY A 206 24.36 0.64 -12.62
N ASP A 207 23.48 -0.26 -12.17
CA ASP A 207 23.23 -1.54 -12.85
C ASP A 207 22.21 -1.37 -13.98
N THR A 208 22.65 -0.78 -15.06
CA THR A 208 21.81 -0.51 -16.25
C THR A 208 21.29 -1.81 -16.88
N THR A 209 22.06 -2.89 -16.82
CA THR A 209 21.67 -4.19 -17.40
C THR A 209 20.46 -4.77 -16.68
N ARG A 210 20.50 -4.81 -15.33
CA ARG A 210 19.35 -5.26 -14.55
C ARG A 210 18.18 -4.31 -14.67
N ALA A 211 18.41 -3.00 -14.68
CA ALA A 211 17.37 -2.02 -14.89
C ALA A 211 16.62 -2.26 -16.21
N PHE A 212 17.36 -2.44 -17.32
CA PHE A 212 16.80 -2.68 -18.64
C PHE A 212 15.93 -3.97 -18.65
N SER A 213 16.49 -5.09 -18.17
CA SER A 213 15.74 -6.37 -18.10
C SER A 213 14.49 -6.29 -17.23
N THR A 214 14.57 -5.56 -16.11
CA THR A 214 13.41 -5.35 -15.23
C THR A 214 12.33 -4.49 -15.92
N LEU A 215 12.71 -3.41 -16.60
CA LEU A 215 11.79 -2.57 -17.37
C LEU A 215 11.09 -3.34 -18.49
N GLU A 216 11.84 -4.14 -19.26
CA GLU A 216 11.25 -5.01 -20.29
C GLU A 216 10.20 -5.98 -19.70
N SER A 217 10.46 -6.55 -18.53
CA SER A 217 9.53 -7.48 -17.86
C SER A 217 8.22 -6.82 -17.42
N ILE A 218 8.16 -5.48 -17.33
CA ILE A 218 6.92 -4.76 -16.98
C ILE A 218 5.85 -4.93 -18.07
N LYS A 219 6.24 -5.13 -19.31
CA LYS A 219 5.30 -5.39 -20.43
C LYS A 219 4.51 -6.68 -20.25
N GLU A 220 5.03 -7.62 -19.45
CA GLU A 220 4.39 -8.91 -19.15
C GLU A 220 3.35 -8.79 -18.02
N THR A 221 3.33 -7.66 -17.29
CA THR A 221 2.35 -7.47 -16.23
C THR A 221 0.94 -7.29 -16.81
N PRO A 222 -0.11 -7.70 -16.07
CA PRO A 222 -1.49 -7.53 -16.54
C PRO A 222 -1.81 -6.09 -16.91
N GLY A 223 -2.43 -5.87 -18.07
CA GLY A 223 -2.83 -4.54 -18.57
C GLY A 223 -4.06 -3.93 -17.87
N ILE A 224 -4.19 -4.18 -16.57
CA ILE A 224 -5.27 -3.64 -15.72
C ILE A 224 -5.06 -2.15 -15.44
N PRO A 225 -6.12 -1.40 -15.07
CA PRO A 225 -6.02 0.03 -14.77
C PRO A 225 -4.91 0.39 -13.77
N ALA A 226 -4.68 -0.46 -12.75
CA ALA A 226 -3.63 -0.25 -11.75
C ALA A 226 -2.21 -0.19 -12.34
N ASN A 227 -1.93 -0.94 -13.40
CA ASN A 227 -0.60 -1.07 -13.98
C ASN A 227 -0.33 -0.08 -15.12
N LYS A 228 -1.37 0.41 -15.81
CA LYS A 228 -1.21 1.25 -17.02
C LYS A 228 -0.26 2.45 -16.87
N PRO A 229 -0.33 3.26 -15.79
CA PRO A 229 0.60 4.38 -15.63
C PRO A 229 2.06 3.93 -15.57
N TYR A 230 2.33 2.86 -14.84
CA TYR A 230 3.69 2.35 -14.61
C TYR A 230 4.27 1.64 -15.83
N ILE A 231 3.42 0.98 -16.64
CA ILE A 231 3.82 0.42 -17.94
C ILE A 231 4.25 1.55 -18.89
N LYS A 232 3.49 2.66 -18.90
CA LYS A 232 3.84 3.85 -19.69
C LYS A 232 5.17 4.46 -19.24
N ASP A 233 5.33 4.69 -17.93
CA ASP A 233 6.59 5.22 -17.36
C ASP A 233 7.79 4.32 -17.71
N ALA A 234 7.62 2.99 -17.64
CA ALA A 234 8.66 2.05 -17.99
C ALA A 234 9.08 2.17 -19.46
N GLN A 235 8.11 2.33 -20.37
CA GLN A 235 8.40 2.52 -21.79
C GLN A 235 9.17 3.83 -22.04
N GLU A 236 8.79 4.93 -21.39
CA GLU A 236 9.50 6.21 -21.49
C GLU A 236 10.97 6.10 -21.03
N ILE A 237 11.23 5.35 -19.96
CA ILE A 237 12.59 5.10 -19.47
C ILE A 237 13.36 4.23 -20.47
N LEU A 238 12.76 3.16 -21.02
CA LEU A 238 13.37 2.30 -22.02
C LEU A 238 13.78 3.08 -23.28
N ASP A 239 12.89 3.95 -23.77
CA ASP A 239 13.14 4.78 -24.94
C ASP A 239 14.33 5.73 -24.67
N ALA A 240 14.38 6.35 -23.50
CA ALA A 240 15.48 7.22 -23.10
C ALA A 240 16.83 6.46 -23.00
N LEU A 241 16.81 5.23 -22.44
CA LEU A 241 18.01 4.39 -22.34
C LEU A 241 18.49 3.87 -23.71
N SER A 242 17.58 3.71 -24.67
CA SER A 242 17.86 3.23 -26.03
C SER A 242 18.26 4.35 -26.99
N GLY A 243 18.24 5.61 -26.57
CA GLY A 243 18.55 6.78 -27.40
C GLY A 243 17.45 7.08 -28.46
N ARG A 244 16.22 6.72 -28.20
CA ARG A 244 15.05 6.93 -29.07
C ARG A 244 14.22 8.11 -28.63
#